data_63c4bbc2456b3435534f1a6a9816e52d
#
_entry.id   63c4bbc2456b3435534f1a6a9816e52d
#
_cell.length_a   1.000
_cell.length_b   1.000
_cell.length_c   1.000
_cell.angle_alpha   90.00
_cell.angle_beta   90.00
_cell.angle_gamma   90.00
#
_symmetry.space_group_name_H-M   'P 1'
#
loop_
_entity.id
_entity.type
_entity.pdbx_description
1 polymer ?
#
loop_
_entity_poly.entity_id
_entity_poly.type
_entity_poly.pdbx_seq_one_letter_code
_entity_poly.pdbx_strand_id
1 'polypeptide(L)'
;MMIAEADIKRVLEQVLLEMGRNGNEGGCLPDITEIDLRSQILVPNPKNREALAAMKKSTPARIGVWRAGPRYKTETLLRFRADHAAAMDAVFSEMPEDGLISRMNLKVVQTLCTDKDHFLTRPDLGRKFSPESKEEIKKIVGASPKVLVYMSDGLSTTAVETCAEDTFQAIVEG
;
A
#
# COMPACT_ATOMS: atom_id res chain seq x y z
N MET A 1 -5.57 -47.45 7.32
CA MET A 1 -4.11 -47.24 7.24
C MET A 1 -3.81 -46.12 8.25
N MET A 2 -3.33 -46.47 9.43
CA MET A 2 -2.97 -45.47 10.43
C MET A 2 -1.56 -44.98 10.13
N ILE A 3 -1.43 -43.66 9.93
CA ILE A 3 -0.11 -43.02 9.80
C ILE A 3 0.55 -43.09 11.19
N ALA A 4 1.75 -43.62 11.27
CA ALA A 4 2.46 -43.70 12.54
C ALA A 4 2.84 -42.31 13.05
N GLU A 5 2.74 -42.07 14.35
CA GLU A 5 3.07 -40.78 14.98
C GLU A 5 4.51 -40.34 14.66
N ALA A 6 5.41 -41.29 14.49
CA ALA A 6 6.79 -41.10 14.09
C ALA A 6 6.91 -40.48 12.66
N ASP A 7 6.01 -40.84 11.73
CA ASP A 7 6.03 -40.31 10.38
C ASP A 7 5.53 -38.86 10.36
N ILE A 8 4.53 -38.52 11.18
CA ILE A 8 4.03 -37.15 11.33
C ILE A 8 5.14 -36.27 11.90
N LYS A 9 5.82 -36.72 12.93
CA LYS A 9 6.90 -35.97 13.58
C LYS A 9 8.07 -35.71 12.61
N ARG A 10 8.44 -36.72 11.82
CA ARG A 10 9.49 -36.60 10.80
C ARG A 10 9.13 -35.61 9.70
N VAL A 11 7.90 -35.62 9.20
CA VAL A 11 7.41 -34.66 8.21
C VAL A 11 7.38 -33.24 8.80
N LEU A 12 6.94 -33.10 10.04
CA LEU A 12 6.91 -31.81 10.73
C LEU A 12 8.32 -31.24 10.93
N GLU A 13 9.28 -32.07 11.35
CA GLU A 13 10.69 -31.68 11.47
C GLU A 13 11.30 -31.28 10.12
N GLN A 14 10.97 -31.98 9.05
CA GLN A 14 11.43 -31.67 7.70
C GLN A 14 10.86 -30.33 7.20
N VAL A 15 9.58 -30.07 7.39
CA VAL A 15 8.93 -28.81 7.06
C VAL A 15 9.51 -27.65 7.88
N LEU A 16 9.73 -27.84 9.18
CA LEU A 16 10.37 -26.84 10.03
C LEU A 16 11.81 -26.56 9.62
N LEU A 17 12.57 -27.57 9.19
CA LEU A 17 13.93 -27.43 8.65
C LEU A 17 13.97 -26.69 7.31
N GLU A 18 13.01 -26.94 6.43
CA GLU A 18 12.88 -26.24 5.16
C GLU A 18 12.44 -24.77 5.36
N MET A 19 11.52 -24.53 6.31
CA MET A 19 11.14 -23.16 6.70
C MET A 19 12.32 -22.41 7.36
N GLY A 20 13.15 -23.08 8.17
CA GLY A 20 14.32 -22.49 8.79
C GLY A 20 15.50 -22.24 7.83
N ARG A 21 15.60 -22.97 6.71
CA ARG A 21 16.62 -22.74 5.68
C ARG A 21 16.39 -21.52 4.82
N ASN A 22 15.15 -21.06 4.71
CA ASN A 22 14.78 -19.79 4.08
C ASN A 22 14.70 -18.63 5.09
N GLY A 23 15.09 -18.89 6.36
CA GLY A 23 14.96 -17.94 7.46
C GLY A 23 16.03 -16.87 7.44
N ASN A 24 15.58 -15.65 7.29
CA ASN A 24 16.25 -14.48 7.80
C ASN A 24 16.43 -14.61 9.33
N GLU A 25 17.54 -14.18 9.88
CA GLU A 25 17.92 -14.29 11.28
C GLU A 25 16.94 -13.56 12.23
N GLY A 26 15.77 -14.12 12.45
CA GLY A 26 14.76 -13.50 13.31
C GLY A 26 13.43 -14.23 13.40
N GLY A 27 13.24 -15.33 12.66
CA GLY A 27 12.00 -16.14 12.76
C GLY A 27 10.72 -15.46 12.28
N CYS A 28 10.81 -14.30 11.64
CA CYS A 28 9.67 -13.65 11.03
C CYS A 28 9.43 -14.22 9.62
N LEU A 29 8.19 -14.59 9.33
CA LEU A 29 7.79 -14.98 7.99
C LEU A 29 7.92 -13.77 7.04
N PRO A 30 8.36 -13.97 5.77
CA PRO A 30 8.45 -12.87 4.83
C PRO A 30 7.07 -12.25 4.59
N ASP A 31 7.03 -10.93 4.45
CA ASP A 31 5.80 -10.24 4.09
C ASP A 31 5.39 -10.64 2.68
N ILE A 32 4.24 -11.30 2.57
CA ILE A 32 3.73 -11.75 1.27
C ILE A 32 3.30 -10.60 0.37
N THR A 33 3.13 -9.38 0.88
CA THR A 33 2.80 -8.19 0.09
C THR A 33 3.99 -7.67 -0.69
N GLU A 34 5.22 -7.93 -0.23
CA GLU A 34 6.46 -7.54 -0.89
C GLU A 34 6.82 -8.42 -2.09
N ILE A 35 6.21 -9.62 -2.19
CA ILE A 35 6.47 -10.53 -3.29
C ILE A 35 5.90 -9.96 -4.60
N ASP A 36 6.76 -9.72 -5.60
CA ASP A 36 6.31 -9.30 -6.93
C ASP A 36 5.65 -10.46 -7.70
N LEU A 37 4.32 -10.43 -7.76
CA LEU A 37 3.54 -11.42 -8.49
C LEU A 37 3.44 -11.15 -10.00
N ARG A 38 3.99 -10.06 -10.53
CA ARG A 38 3.94 -9.75 -11.97
C ARG A 38 4.75 -10.74 -12.79
N SER A 39 5.78 -11.33 -12.21
CA SER A 39 6.58 -12.40 -12.82
C SER A 39 5.93 -13.79 -12.74
N GLN A 40 4.98 -14.00 -11.83
CA GLN A 40 4.36 -15.29 -11.57
C GLN A 40 3.05 -15.46 -12.34
N ILE A 41 2.93 -16.54 -13.11
CA ILE A 41 1.71 -16.91 -13.80
C ILE A 41 1.10 -18.12 -13.09
N LEU A 42 -0.02 -17.88 -12.38
CA LEU A 42 -0.72 -18.92 -11.62
C LEU A 42 -1.73 -19.71 -12.46
N VAL A 43 -2.02 -19.23 -13.67
CA VAL A 43 -2.91 -19.93 -14.62
C VAL A 43 -2.17 -21.17 -15.15
N PRO A 44 -2.68 -22.40 -14.94
CA PRO A 44 -2.09 -23.60 -15.51
C PRO A 44 -2.33 -23.63 -17.03
N ASN A 45 -1.29 -23.97 -17.80
CA ASN A 45 -1.38 -24.13 -19.24
C ASN A 45 -2.07 -22.98 -20.00
N PRO A 46 -1.62 -21.73 -19.83
CA PRO A 46 -2.21 -20.60 -20.53
C PRO A 46 -2.00 -20.78 -22.05
N LYS A 47 -3.01 -20.45 -22.85
CA LYS A 47 -2.95 -20.56 -24.31
C LYS A 47 -1.78 -19.77 -24.93
N ASN A 48 -1.48 -18.63 -24.36
CA ASN A 48 -0.31 -17.81 -24.72
C ASN A 48 0.34 -17.25 -23.43
N ARG A 49 1.41 -17.91 -23.00
CA ARG A 49 2.11 -17.55 -21.77
C ARG A 49 2.83 -16.20 -21.87
N GLU A 50 3.39 -15.91 -23.03
CA GLU A 50 4.17 -14.67 -23.27
C GLU A 50 3.24 -13.46 -23.28
N ALA A 51 2.11 -13.53 -23.98
CA ALA A 51 1.11 -12.47 -24.00
C ALA A 51 0.53 -12.21 -22.59
N LEU A 52 0.28 -13.29 -21.82
CA LEU A 52 -0.20 -13.14 -20.44
C LEU A 52 0.85 -12.47 -19.55
N ALA A 53 2.13 -12.83 -19.70
CA ALA A 53 3.23 -12.18 -18.98
C ALA A 53 3.37 -10.70 -19.34
N ALA A 54 3.25 -10.35 -20.62
CA ALA A 54 3.28 -8.97 -21.08
C ALA A 54 2.12 -8.15 -20.49
N MET A 55 0.90 -8.70 -20.50
CA MET A 55 -0.25 -8.06 -19.87
C MET A 55 -0.05 -7.83 -18.36
N LYS A 56 0.51 -8.83 -17.64
CA LYS A 56 0.80 -8.70 -16.22
C LYS A 56 1.80 -7.58 -15.91
N LYS A 57 2.78 -7.37 -16.77
CA LYS A 57 3.79 -6.31 -16.61
C LYS A 57 3.24 -4.91 -16.90
N SER A 58 2.21 -4.81 -17.73
CA SER A 58 1.64 -3.52 -18.14
C SER A 58 0.64 -2.90 -17.16
N THR A 59 0.28 -3.62 -16.09
CA THR A 59 -0.72 -3.15 -15.13
C THR A 59 -0.40 -3.63 -13.70
N PRO A 60 -0.65 -2.80 -12.68
CA PRO A 60 -0.60 -3.23 -11.29
C PRO A 60 -1.77 -4.15 -10.88
N ALA A 61 -2.80 -4.28 -11.73
CA ALA A 61 -3.96 -5.14 -11.44
C ALA A 61 -3.56 -6.61 -11.28
N ARG A 62 -4.25 -7.33 -10.39
CA ARG A 62 -4.01 -8.74 -10.11
C ARG A 62 -4.65 -9.65 -11.17
N ILE A 63 -4.15 -9.59 -12.40
CA ILE A 63 -4.58 -10.47 -13.50
C ILE A 63 -3.79 -11.78 -13.53
N GLY A 64 -4.33 -12.81 -14.17
CA GLY A 64 -3.66 -14.12 -14.27
C GLY A 64 -3.59 -14.87 -12.94
N VAL A 65 -4.43 -14.55 -11.97
CA VAL A 65 -4.68 -15.34 -10.76
C VAL A 65 -5.57 -16.54 -11.08
N TRP A 66 -5.51 -17.59 -10.26
CA TRP A 66 -6.21 -18.82 -10.55
C TRP A 66 -7.27 -19.18 -9.51
N ARG A 67 -8.21 -20.01 -9.94
CA ARG A 67 -9.32 -20.52 -9.13
C ARG A 67 -9.27 -22.03 -9.00
N ALA A 68 -9.94 -22.54 -7.98
CA ALA A 68 -10.27 -23.95 -7.78
C ALA A 68 -11.81 -24.06 -7.85
N GLY A 69 -12.36 -24.31 -9.04
CA GLY A 69 -13.79 -24.18 -9.30
C GLY A 69 -14.30 -22.74 -9.11
N PRO A 70 -15.40 -22.52 -8.35
CA PRO A 70 -15.96 -21.18 -8.11
C PRO A 70 -15.14 -20.35 -7.13
N ARG A 71 -14.19 -20.94 -6.39
CA ARG A 71 -13.39 -20.28 -5.35
C ARG A 71 -12.01 -19.89 -5.88
N TYR A 72 -11.43 -18.85 -5.30
CA TYR A 72 -10.01 -18.59 -5.48
C TYR A 72 -9.18 -19.70 -4.85
N LYS A 73 -8.01 -19.99 -5.43
CA LYS A 73 -7.01 -20.80 -4.71
C LYS A 73 -6.63 -20.13 -3.39
N THR A 74 -6.26 -20.94 -2.41
CA THR A 74 -5.87 -20.46 -1.06
C THR A 74 -4.77 -19.40 -1.14
N GLU A 75 -3.73 -19.62 -1.94
CA GLU A 75 -2.65 -18.68 -2.20
C GLU A 75 -3.17 -17.32 -2.71
N THR A 76 -4.04 -17.33 -3.71
CA THR A 76 -4.68 -16.13 -4.25
C THR A 76 -5.50 -15.40 -3.21
N LEU A 77 -6.25 -16.14 -2.38
CA LEU A 77 -7.08 -15.54 -1.33
C LEU A 77 -6.23 -14.93 -0.21
N LEU A 78 -5.18 -15.62 0.23
CA LEU A 78 -4.27 -15.11 1.27
C LEU A 78 -3.57 -13.84 0.81
N ARG A 79 -3.05 -13.85 -0.43
CA ARG A 79 -2.46 -12.64 -1.01
C ARG A 79 -3.44 -11.49 -1.10
N PHE A 80 -4.67 -11.73 -1.55
CA PHE A 80 -5.70 -10.70 -1.59
C PHE A 80 -5.99 -10.10 -0.23
N ARG A 81 -6.06 -10.93 0.82
CA ARG A 81 -6.27 -10.45 2.19
C ARG A 81 -5.09 -9.63 2.72
N ALA A 82 -3.87 -10.06 2.42
CA ALA A 82 -2.67 -9.31 2.81
C ALA A 82 -2.58 -7.96 2.09
N ASP A 83 -2.83 -7.92 0.77
CA ASP A 83 -2.89 -6.67 0.00
C ASP A 83 -3.99 -5.73 0.54
N HIS A 84 -5.12 -6.29 0.97
CA HIS A 84 -6.20 -5.50 1.58
C HIS A 84 -5.81 -4.94 2.96
N ALA A 85 -5.14 -5.73 3.79
CA ALA A 85 -4.61 -5.27 5.08
C ALA A 85 -3.59 -4.14 4.88
N ALA A 86 -2.62 -4.32 3.98
CA ALA A 86 -1.65 -3.27 3.66
C ALA A 86 -2.31 -1.97 3.13
N ALA A 87 -3.38 -2.10 2.34
CA ALA A 87 -4.15 -0.93 1.91
C ALA A 87 -4.87 -0.24 3.07
N MET A 88 -5.40 -1.00 4.04
CA MET A 88 -5.99 -0.44 5.26
C MET A 88 -4.94 0.28 6.09
N ASP A 89 -3.76 -0.30 6.29
CA ASP A 89 -2.66 0.34 7.00
C ASP A 89 -2.26 1.66 6.32
N ALA A 90 -2.17 1.68 4.99
CA ALA A 90 -1.87 2.90 4.24
C ALA A 90 -2.94 4.00 4.38
N VAL A 91 -4.22 3.61 4.54
CA VAL A 91 -5.32 4.58 4.78
C VAL A 91 -5.24 5.19 6.18
N PHE A 92 -4.93 4.37 7.19
CA PHE A 92 -4.93 4.80 8.60
C PHE A 92 -3.57 5.27 9.11
N SER A 93 -2.50 5.16 8.31
CA SER A 93 -1.21 5.75 8.67
C SER A 93 -1.29 7.27 8.73
N GLU A 94 -0.52 7.86 9.63
CA GLU A 94 -0.37 9.30 9.79
C GLU A 94 1.00 9.74 9.26
N MET A 95 1.08 10.95 8.74
CA MET A 95 2.33 11.50 8.24
C MET A 95 3.21 11.92 9.43
N PRO A 96 4.43 11.38 9.57
CA PRO A 96 5.30 11.75 10.66
C PRO A 96 5.77 13.21 10.50
N GLU A 97 5.82 13.96 11.62
CA GLU A 97 6.23 15.36 11.62
C GLU A 97 7.69 15.57 11.19
N ASP A 98 8.56 14.61 11.49
CA ASP A 98 9.98 14.60 11.11
C ASP A 98 10.22 14.08 9.68
N GLY A 99 9.17 13.65 8.98
CA GLY A 99 9.20 13.12 7.63
C GLY A 99 9.19 14.20 6.54
N LEU A 100 8.30 14.03 5.56
CA LEU A 100 8.13 14.91 4.39
C LEU A 100 7.85 16.37 4.78
N ILE A 101 7.04 16.58 5.83
CA ILE A 101 6.66 17.91 6.31
C ILE A 101 7.90 18.74 6.66
N SER A 102 8.81 18.14 7.43
CA SER A 102 10.06 18.78 7.86
C SER A 102 11.04 18.97 6.70
N ARG A 103 11.25 17.92 5.87
CA ARG A 103 12.19 17.98 4.73
C ARG A 103 11.82 19.06 3.71
N MET A 104 10.54 19.18 3.40
CA MET A 104 10.04 20.17 2.43
C MET A 104 9.62 21.51 3.08
N ASN A 105 9.80 21.68 4.38
CA ASN A 105 9.37 22.87 5.15
C ASN A 105 7.90 23.24 4.86
N LEU A 106 7.02 22.24 4.84
CA LEU A 106 5.62 22.43 4.57
C LEU A 106 4.90 23.12 5.74
N LYS A 107 3.88 23.89 5.43
CA LYS A 107 2.95 24.45 6.42
C LYS A 107 1.69 23.60 6.43
N VAL A 108 1.40 23.01 7.58
CA VAL A 108 0.23 22.14 7.76
C VAL A 108 -0.98 22.97 8.12
N VAL A 109 -2.10 22.72 7.46
CA VAL A 109 -3.37 23.36 7.75
C VAL A 109 -4.45 22.30 7.86
N GLN A 110 -5.22 22.35 8.94
CA GLN A 110 -6.27 21.38 9.22
C GLN A 110 -7.58 21.76 8.52
N THR A 111 -8.22 20.77 7.90
CA THR A 111 -9.60 20.88 7.40
C THR A 111 -10.62 20.82 8.54
N LEU A 112 -11.92 20.79 8.24
CA LEU A 112 -12.96 20.60 9.27
C LEU A 112 -13.04 19.16 9.78
N CYS A 113 -12.31 18.21 9.19
CA CYS A 113 -12.19 16.85 9.73
C CYS A 113 -11.22 16.85 10.91
N THR A 114 -11.60 16.19 11.99
CA THR A 114 -10.80 16.06 13.20
C THR A 114 -9.77 14.93 13.09
N ASP A 115 -10.14 13.89 12.39
CA ASP A 115 -9.37 12.65 12.25
C ASP A 115 -9.73 11.91 10.96
N LYS A 116 -9.09 10.79 10.71
CA LYS A 116 -9.28 9.98 9.50
C LYS A 116 -10.68 9.33 9.45
N ASP A 117 -11.20 8.85 10.56
CA ASP A 117 -12.55 8.24 10.62
C ASP A 117 -13.63 9.26 10.31
N HIS A 118 -13.46 10.49 10.82
CA HIS A 118 -14.35 11.59 10.49
C HIS A 118 -14.29 11.95 9.00
N PHE A 119 -13.09 11.93 8.41
CA PHE A 119 -12.95 12.15 6.96
C PHE A 119 -13.61 11.04 6.13
N LEU A 120 -13.44 9.76 6.51
CA LEU A 120 -14.01 8.63 5.78
C LEU A 120 -15.55 8.64 5.80
N THR A 121 -16.15 9.08 6.91
CA THR A 121 -17.60 9.16 7.06
C THR A 121 -18.19 10.46 6.53
N ARG A 122 -17.42 11.57 6.55
CA ARG A 122 -17.85 12.91 6.13
C ARG A 122 -16.80 13.58 5.24
N PRO A 123 -16.54 13.04 4.04
CA PRO A 123 -15.51 13.57 3.13
C PRO A 123 -15.80 15.00 2.64
N ASP A 124 -17.04 15.45 2.77
CA ASP A 124 -17.43 16.83 2.48
C ASP A 124 -16.78 17.86 3.41
N LEU A 125 -16.46 17.47 4.65
CA LEU A 125 -15.74 18.30 5.62
C LEU A 125 -14.25 18.38 5.35
N GLY A 126 -13.65 17.34 4.76
CA GLY A 126 -12.26 17.35 4.29
C GLY A 126 -11.99 18.35 3.16
N ARG A 127 -13.03 18.94 2.56
CA ARG A 127 -12.94 19.98 1.51
C ARG A 127 -13.26 21.38 2.04
N LYS A 128 -13.40 21.53 3.33
CA LYS A 128 -13.76 22.80 3.97
C LYS A 128 -12.76 23.14 5.06
N PHE A 129 -12.56 24.42 5.25
CA PHE A 129 -11.69 24.97 6.28
C PHE A 129 -12.52 25.82 7.26
N SER A 130 -12.09 25.82 8.51
CA SER A 130 -12.63 26.75 9.50
C SER A 130 -12.31 28.20 9.14
N PRO A 131 -12.99 29.21 9.72
CA PRO A 131 -12.60 30.60 9.55
C PRO A 131 -11.15 30.86 9.96
N GLU A 132 -10.69 30.25 11.06
CA GLU A 132 -9.34 30.37 11.60
C GLU A 132 -8.31 29.80 10.60
N SER A 133 -8.53 28.58 10.10
CA SER A 133 -7.66 27.94 9.10
C SER A 133 -7.60 28.77 7.80
N LYS A 134 -8.70 29.39 7.39
CA LYS A 134 -8.71 30.27 6.21
C LYS A 134 -7.84 31.52 6.41
N GLU A 135 -7.85 32.13 7.59
CA GLU A 135 -6.98 33.26 7.89
C GLU A 135 -5.51 32.84 7.97
N GLU A 136 -5.23 31.66 8.48
CA GLU A 136 -3.90 31.08 8.47
C GLU A 136 -3.39 30.84 7.03
N ILE A 137 -4.20 30.23 6.17
CA ILE A 137 -3.86 30.04 4.76
C ILE A 137 -3.55 31.37 4.08
N LYS A 138 -4.35 32.42 4.32
CA LYS A 138 -4.12 33.75 3.76
C LYS A 138 -2.77 34.33 4.19
N LYS A 139 -2.37 34.12 5.46
CA LYS A 139 -1.07 34.58 5.98
C LYS A 139 0.09 33.82 5.34
N ILE A 140 -0.06 32.50 5.15
CA ILE A 140 0.97 31.66 4.55
C ILE A 140 1.14 31.98 3.06
N VAL A 141 0.04 32.10 2.32
CA VAL A 141 0.02 32.23 0.86
C VAL A 141 0.31 33.68 0.41
N GLY A 142 0.00 34.66 1.23
CA GLY A 142 0.14 36.07 0.89
C GLY A 142 -0.96 36.60 -0.05
N ALA A 143 -0.79 37.84 -0.54
CA ALA A 143 -1.88 38.56 -1.19
C ALA A 143 -2.18 38.11 -2.65
N SER A 144 -1.22 37.57 -3.40
CA SER A 144 -1.44 37.23 -4.82
C SER A 144 -0.37 36.27 -5.35
N PRO A 145 -0.41 34.99 -4.94
CA PRO A 145 0.51 34.02 -5.49
C PRO A 145 0.17 33.75 -6.95
N LYS A 146 1.19 33.65 -7.80
CA LYS A 146 0.99 33.23 -9.21
C LYS A 146 0.66 31.74 -9.32
N VAL A 147 1.29 30.95 -8.46
CA VAL A 147 1.10 29.50 -8.36
C VAL A 147 1.04 29.13 -6.89
N LEU A 148 0.11 28.28 -6.53
CA LEU A 148 0.01 27.65 -5.23
C LEU A 148 0.03 26.14 -5.41
N VAL A 149 1.02 25.48 -4.83
CA VAL A 149 1.08 24.03 -4.78
C VAL A 149 0.70 23.60 -3.36
N TYR A 150 -0.22 22.69 -3.25
CA TYR A 150 -0.62 22.10 -1.96
C TYR A 150 -0.62 20.57 -2.06
N MET A 151 -0.31 19.93 -0.96
CA MET A 151 -0.37 18.50 -0.80
C MET A 151 -1.55 18.16 0.11
N SER A 152 -2.29 17.12 -0.25
CA SER A 152 -3.45 16.67 0.52
C SER A 152 -3.27 15.21 0.89
N ASP A 153 -3.22 14.93 2.18
CA ASP A 153 -3.33 13.56 2.70
C ASP A 153 -4.81 13.18 2.75
N GLY A 154 -5.21 12.33 1.80
CA GLY A 154 -6.58 11.82 1.71
C GLY A 154 -6.68 10.37 2.14
N LEU A 155 -6.36 9.45 1.24
CA LEU A 155 -6.56 8.00 1.41
C LEU A 155 -5.27 7.19 1.45
N SER A 156 -4.11 7.79 1.30
CA SER A 156 -2.83 7.08 1.36
C SER A 156 -1.69 8.03 1.70
N THR A 157 -1.37 8.12 2.97
CA THR A 157 -0.18 8.83 3.48
C THR A 157 1.09 8.29 2.84
N THR A 158 1.22 6.96 2.73
CA THR A 158 2.37 6.30 2.10
C THR A 158 2.59 6.76 0.66
N ALA A 159 1.53 6.96 -0.14
CA ALA A 159 1.67 7.45 -1.50
C ALA A 159 2.17 8.91 -1.53
N VAL A 160 1.69 9.75 -0.62
CA VAL A 160 2.17 11.13 -0.49
C VAL A 160 3.65 11.15 -0.11
N GLU A 161 4.06 10.40 0.90
CA GLU A 161 5.46 10.32 1.33
C GLU A 161 6.41 9.83 0.24
N THR A 162 5.97 8.87 -0.57
CA THR A 162 6.80 8.27 -1.62
C THR A 162 6.93 9.15 -2.86
N CYS A 163 5.88 9.86 -3.24
CA CYS A 163 5.81 10.50 -4.56
C CYS A 163 5.80 12.03 -4.52
N ALA A 164 5.49 12.66 -3.37
CA ALA A 164 5.23 14.10 -3.34
C ALA A 164 6.47 14.95 -3.62
N GLU A 165 7.63 14.57 -3.10
CA GLU A 165 8.88 15.30 -3.27
C GLU A 165 9.32 15.32 -4.73
N ASP A 166 9.38 14.15 -5.38
CA ASP A 166 9.74 14.02 -6.81
C ASP A 166 8.73 14.76 -7.70
N THR A 167 7.43 14.64 -7.37
CA THR A 167 6.38 15.34 -8.12
C THR A 167 6.50 16.86 -7.99
N PHE A 168 6.81 17.36 -6.80
CA PHE A 168 7.02 18.79 -6.57
C PHE A 168 8.22 19.30 -7.36
N GLN A 169 9.34 18.59 -7.35
CA GLN A 169 10.55 18.95 -8.12
C GLN A 169 10.23 19.00 -9.62
N ALA A 170 9.54 18.00 -10.14
CA ALA A 170 9.13 17.98 -11.55
C ALA A 170 8.22 19.18 -11.94
N ILE A 171 7.36 19.64 -11.03
CA ILE A 171 6.51 20.83 -11.25
C ILE A 171 7.34 22.12 -11.25
N VAL A 172 8.38 22.20 -10.42
CA VAL A 172 9.23 23.40 -10.31
C VAL A 172 10.20 23.53 -11.49
N GLU A 173 10.69 22.41 -12.02
CA GLU A 173 11.64 22.34 -13.12
C GLU A 173 10.98 22.50 -14.50
N GLY A 174 9.70 22.20 -14.64
CA GLY A 174 8.92 22.27 -15.91
C GLY A 174 8.17 23.54 -16.11
#